data_845e7d48565ba4112a5a475f13260403
#
_entry.id   845e7d48565ba4112a5a475f13260403
#
_cell.length_a   1.000
_cell.length_b   1.000
_cell.length_c   1.000
_cell.angle_alpha   90.00
_cell.angle_beta   90.00
_cell.angle_gamma   90.00
#
_symmetry.space_group_name_H-M   'P 1'
#
loop_
_entity.id
_entity.type
_entity.pdbx_description
1 polymer ?
#
loop_
_entity_poly.entity_id
_entity_poly.type
_entity_poly.pdbx_seq_one_letter_code
_entity_poly.pdbx_strand_id
1 'polypeptide(L)'
;MHYGRYSCLNGSAPNVRYNRGEEGSMARLPLTEPEVSATKLVIKFGKTGLTDEQFWQLCRDNGDLQMELSAQKELIIMPPVGLKTGWRENILTTRLTIWAEKDGTGIVCGPDTLFRLPNTAFRGPDAAWIRKERLEAFTDAELEKFGQFCPDFVAEIRSPRDTLKELQEKMAEYIANGAQLCWLIDPYKPAVYIYRPGEPVKRLDNPTTISGDPVLPGFEFNVAEIW
;
A
#
# COMPACT_ATOMS: atom_id res chain seq x y z
N MET A 1 -29.02 16.26 -38.22
CA MET A 1 -28.44 17.10 -37.15
C MET A 1 -29.63 17.63 -36.32
N HIS A 2 -29.92 16.97 -35.22
CA HIS A 2 -30.95 17.46 -34.27
C HIS A 2 -30.40 17.20 -32.86
N TYR A 3 -30.09 18.29 -32.17
CA TYR A 3 -29.79 18.27 -30.75
C TYR A 3 -31.10 18.20 -29.96
N GLY A 4 -31.31 17.09 -29.24
CA GLY A 4 -32.39 16.95 -28.27
C GLY A 4 -32.04 17.65 -26.96
N ARG A 5 -32.87 18.60 -26.54
CA ARG A 5 -32.82 19.24 -25.22
C ARG A 5 -33.45 18.30 -24.19
N TYR A 6 -32.73 17.98 -23.14
CA TYR A 6 -33.30 17.36 -21.94
C TYR A 6 -33.87 18.45 -21.02
N SER A 7 -35.19 18.43 -20.80
CA SER A 7 -35.88 19.28 -19.83
C SER A 7 -35.75 18.67 -18.43
N CYS A 8 -35.31 19.49 -17.47
CA CYS A 8 -35.31 19.15 -16.03
C CYS A 8 -36.78 19.12 -15.54
N LEU A 9 -37.20 17.96 -15.04
CA LEU A 9 -38.46 17.84 -14.30
C LEU A 9 -38.19 18.20 -12.83
N ASN A 10 -38.87 19.26 -12.36
CA ASN A 10 -38.94 19.66 -10.97
C ASN A 10 -39.72 18.60 -10.16
N GLY A 11 -39.03 17.80 -9.35
CA GLY A 11 -39.63 16.94 -8.34
C GLY A 11 -39.44 17.57 -6.96
N SER A 12 -40.54 18.06 -6.36
CA SER A 12 -40.57 18.58 -5.00
C SER A 12 -40.30 17.49 -3.98
N ALA A 13 -39.30 17.72 -3.13
CA ALA A 13 -38.98 16.84 -1.98
C ALA A 13 -40.12 16.86 -0.93
N PRO A 14 -40.45 15.74 -0.28
CA PRO A 14 -41.44 15.70 0.77
C PRO A 14 -40.96 16.44 2.03
N ASN A 15 -41.79 17.36 2.54
CA ASN A 15 -41.63 18.05 3.78
C ASN A 15 -41.74 17.05 4.97
N VAL A 16 -40.62 16.68 5.57
CA VAL A 16 -40.60 15.99 6.87
C VAL A 16 -40.72 17.04 7.97
N ARG A 17 -41.89 17.11 8.62
CA ARG A 17 -42.09 17.94 9.81
C ARG A 17 -41.43 17.25 10.99
N TYR A 18 -40.36 17.85 11.53
CA TYR A 18 -39.85 17.50 12.85
C TYR A 18 -40.72 18.10 13.94
N ASN A 19 -41.28 17.24 14.78
CA ASN A 19 -41.99 17.62 16.00
C ASN A 19 -40.99 18.14 17.03
N ARG A 20 -41.07 19.40 17.43
CA ARG A 20 -40.35 19.93 18.57
C ARG A 20 -41.09 19.49 19.85
N GLY A 21 -40.57 18.52 20.54
CA GLY A 21 -41.00 18.10 21.86
C GLY A 21 -39.79 18.03 22.79
N GLU A 22 -39.84 18.81 23.85
CA GLU A 22 -39.15 18.74 25.11
C GLU A 22 -37.62 18.87 25.16
N GLU A 23 -37.17 20.01 25.69
CA GLU A 23 -35.82 20.28 26.17
C GLU A 23 -35.48 19.37 27.36
N GLY A 24 -35.02 18.15 27.08
CA GLY A 24 -34.28 17.31 28.02
C GLY A 24 -32.80 17.68 27.93
N SER A 25 -32.24 18.16 29.05
CA SER A 25 -30.81 18.38 29.22
C SER A 25 -30.04 17.10 28.88
N MET A 26 -29.52 16.99 27.64
CA MET A 26 -28.54 15.95 27.30
C MET A 26 -27.23 16.32 28.00
N ALA A 27 -26.90 15.56 29.04
CA ALA A 27 -25.54 15.54 29.56
C ALA A 27 -24.60 15.24 28.39
N ARG A 28 -23.77 16.21 28.01
CA ARG A 28 -22.66 15.98 27.06
C ARG A 28 -21.72 14.99 27.72
N LEU A 29 -21.77 13.73 27.27
CA LEU A 29 -20.69 12.80 27.52
C LEU A 29 -19.43 13.45 26.97
N PRO A 30 -18.32 13.47 27.71
CA PRO A 30 -17.05 13.91 27.12
C PRO A 30 -16.79 12.98 25.97
N LEU A 31 -16.77 13.55 24.74
CA LEU A 31 -16.21 12.87 23.58
C LEU A 31 -14.71 12.70 23.88
N THR A 32 -14.36 11.57 24.48
CA THR A 32 -13.01 11.06 24.35
C THR A 32 -12.78 10.94 22.86
N GLU A 33 -11.71 11.58 22.36
CA GLU A 33 -11.31 11.39 20.98
C GLU A 33 -11.38 9.91 20.68
N PRO A 34 -12.05 9.47 19.59
CA PRO A 34 -12.11 8.06 19.28
C PRO A 34 -10.66 7.63 19.14
N GLU A 35 -10.19 6.74 20.01
CA GLU A 35 -9.00 5.97 19.72
C GLU A 35 -9.26 5.40 18.34
N VAL A 36 -8.43 5.81 17.35
CA VAL A 36 -8.48 5.31 15.97
C VAL A 36 -8.01 3.86 16.06
N SER A 37 -8.94 3.02 16.53
CA SER A 37 -8.76 1.59 16.66
C SER A 37 -8.93 0.93 15.32
N ALA A 38 -7.94 0.14 14.96
CA ALA A 38 -7.94 -0.94 13.97
C ALA A 38 -8.54 -0.57 12.61
N THR A 39 -7.74 0.01 11.79
CA THR A 39 -8.06 0.28 10.39
C THR A 39 -7.78 -0.90 9.46
N LYS A 40 -7.25 -1.99 10.00
CA LYS A 40 -7.03 -3.27 9.31
C LYS A 40 -7.90 -4.33 9.96
N LEU A 41 -8.63 -5.10 9.13
CA LEU A 41 -9.32 -6.31 9.61
C LEU A 41 -8.35 -7.49 9.48
N VAL A 42 -8.05 -8.15 10.58
CA VAL A 42 -7.20 -9.35 10.59
C VAL A 42 -8.06 -10.57 10.90
N ILE A 43 -8.11 -11.51 9.97
CA ILE A 43 -8.86 -12.77 10.11
C ILE A 43 -7.88 -13.94 10.25
N LYS A 44 -8.04 -14.74 11.30
CA LYS A 44 -7.22 -15.91 11.58
C LYS A 44 -7.96 -17.18 11.20
N PHE A 45 -7.37 -17.98 10.30
CA PHE A 45 -7.96 -19.26 9.85
C PHE A 45 -7.49 -20.47 10.66
N GLY A 46 -6.90 -20.26 11.82
CA GLY A 46 -6.37 -21.32 12.66
C GLY A 46 -5.13 -22.00 12.03
N LYS A 47 -4.97 -23.31 12.27
CA LYS A 47 -3.77 -24.03 11.83
C LYS A 47 -3.71 -24.33 10.33
N THR A 48 -4.85 -24.38 9.65
CA THR A 48 -4.92 -24.73 8.22
C THR A 48 -4.59 -23.56 7.31
N GLY A 49 -4.97 -22.33 7.69
CA GLY A 49 -4.78 -21.15 6.86
C GLY A 49 -5.49 -21.23 5.50
N LEU A 50 -5.18 -20.30 4.61
CA LEU A 50 -5.57 -20.34 3.20
C LEU A 50 -4.42 -20.95 2.37
N THR A 51 -4.76 -21.79 1.39
CA THR A 51 -3.81 -22.15 0.34
C THR A 51 -3.59 -20.95 -0.60
N ASP A 52 -2.50 -20.97 -1.38
CA ASP A 52 -2.22 -19.94 -2.36
C ASP A 52 -3.35 -19.78 -3.38
N GLU A 53 -3.93 -20.88 -3.85
CA GLU A 53 -5.06 -20.87 -4.79
C GLU A 53 -6.34 -20.31 -4.16
N GLN A 54 -6.63 -20.67 -2.90
CA GLN A 54 -7.79 -20.12 -2.18
C GLN A 54 -7.63 -18.61 -1.95
N PHE A 55 -6.42 -18.15 -1.64
CA PHE A 55 -6.15 -16.72 -1.49
C PHE A 55 -6.26 -15.99 -2.83
N TRP A 56 -5.73 -16.58 -3.92
CA TRP A 56 -5.88 -16.02 -5.27
C TRP A 56 -7.36 -15.88 -5.65
N GLN A 57 -8.15 -16.94 -5.46
CA GLN A 57 -9.58 -16.91 -5.76
C GLN A 57 -10.32 -15.87 -4.90
N LEU A 58 -9.97 -15.78 -3.61
CA LEU A 58 -10.55 -14.78 -2.70
C LEU A 58 -10.30 -13.34 -3.19
N CYS A 59 -9.08 -13.04 -3.65
CA CYS A 59 -8.75 -11.73 -4.21
C CYS A 59 -9.52 -11.45 -5.50
N ARG A 60 -9.68 -12.44 -6.37
CA ARG A 60 -10.45 -12.28 -7.61
C ARG A 60 -11.93 -12.05 -7.38
N ASP A 61 -12.51 -12.76 -6.42
CA ASP A 61 -13.93 -12.65 -6.10
C ASP A 61 -14.28 -11.34 -5.37
N ASN A 62 -13.26 -10.66 -4.81
CA ASN A 62 -13.37 -9.43 -4.04
C ASN A 62 -12.38 -8.35 -4.53
N GLY A 63 -12.39 -8.08 -5.83
CA GLY A 63 -11.43 -7.18 -6.49
C GLY A 63 -11.40 -5.73 -5.97
N ASP A 64 -12.42 -5.31 -5.22
CA ASP A 64 -12.48 -3.99 -4.58
C ASP A 64 -11.76 -3.95 -3.21
N LEU A 65 -11.27 -5.10 -2.72
CA LEU A 65 -10.59 -5.19 -1.43
C LEU A 65 -9.08 -5.33 -1.61
N GLN A 66 -8.32 -4.49 -0.91
CA GLN A 66 -6.89 -4.69 -0.74
C GLN A 66 -6.65 -5.71 0.36
N MET A 67 -6.03 -6.83 0.00
CA MET A 67 -5.80 -7.95 0.90
C MET A 67 -4.34 -8.41 0.85
N GLU A 68 -3.81 -8.75 2.01
CA GLU A 68 -2.53 -9.43 2.19
C GLU A 68 -2.73 -10.72 3.00
N LEU A 69 -1.77 -11.62 2.92
CA LEU A 69 -1.72 -12.80 3.78
C LEU A 69 -0.37 -12.84 4.49
N SER A 70 -0.38 -12.89 5.83
CA SER A 70 0.86 -12.98 6.60
C SER A 70 1.51 -14.38 6.47
N ALA A 71 2.78 -14.50 6.83
CA ALA A 71 3.46 -15.80 6.93
C ALA A 71 2.79 -16.73 7.96
N GLN A 72 2.07 -16.18 8.92
CA GLN A 72 1.26 -16.92 9.89
C GLN A 72 -0.13 -17.29 9.36
N LYS A 73 -0.39 -17.04 8.07
CA LYS A 73 -1.69 -17.30 7.41
C LYS A 73 -2.85 -16.49 7.97
N GLU A 74 -2.58 -15.28 8.42
CA GLU A 74 -3.59 -14.31 8.81
C GLU A 74 -3.95 -13.45 7.59
N LEU A 75 -5.23 -13.41 7.23
CA LEU A 75 -5.74 -12.53 6.18
C LEU A 75 -5.84 -11.11 6.74
N ILE A 76 -5.21 -10.18 6.05
CA ILE A 76 -5.21 -8.75 6.40
C ILE A 76 -5.98 -8.04 5.30
N ILE A 77 -7.10 -7.40 5.67
CA ILE A 77 -7.91 -6.59 4.75
C ILE A 77 -7.69 -5.13 5.10
N MET A 78 -7.29 -4.36 4.11
CA MET A 78 -6.98 -2.94 4.25
C MET A 78 -8.07 -2.08 3.62
N PRO A 79 -8.50 -0.99 4.27
CA PRO A 79 -9.41 -0.05 3.66
C PRO A 79 -8.69 0.78 2.60
N PRO A 80 -9.43 1.40 1.65
CA PRO A 80 -8.87 2.33 0.68
C PRO A 80 -8.06 3.43 1.35
N VAL A 81 -6.95 3.83 0.73
CA VAL A 81 -6.11 4.93 1.21
C VAL A 81 -6.78 6.30 1.01
N GLY A 82 -6.44 7.26 1.87
CA GLY A 82 -6.90 8.64 1.69
C GLY A 82 -6.18 9.35 0.54
N LEU A 83 -6.80 10.41 -0.01
CA LEU A 83 -6.29 11.18 -1.14
C LEU A 83 -4.79 11.55 -1.00
N LYS A 84 -4.36 11.99 0.18
CA LYS A 84 -2.98 12.44 0.40
C LYS A 84 -1.99 11.28 0.36
N THR A 85 -2.36 10.10 0.84
CA THR A 85 -1.54 8.88 0.77
C THR A 85 -1.43 8.42 -0.69
N GLY A 86 -2.54 8.25 -1.40
CA GLY A 86 -2.52 7.84 -2.81
C GLY A 86 -1.78 8.84 -3.72
N TRP A 87 -1.84 10.14 -3.43
CA TRP A 87 -1.04 11.14 -4.14
C TRP A 87 0.47 10.92 -3.93
N ARG A 88 0.92 10.63 -2.70
CA ARG A 88 2.32 10.34 -2.38
C ARG A 88 2.83 9.08 -3.06
N GLU A 89 2.04 8.00 -2.99
CA GLU A 89 2.32 6.73 -3.67
C GLU A 89 2.48 6.93 -5.18
N ASN A 90 1.57 7.71 -5.79
CA ASN A 90 1.63 8.01 -7.22
C ASN A 90 2.88 8.80 -7.61
N ILE A 91 3.31 9.80 -6.79
CA ILE A 91 4.56 10.54 -7.06
C ILE A 91 5.76 9.60 -7.02
N LEU A 92 5.90 8.79 -5.97
CA LEU A 92 7.02 7.85 -5.85
C LEU A 92 7.06 6.88 -7.02
N THR A 93 5.92 6.22 -7.31
CA THR A 93 5.82 5.25 -8.41
C THR A 93 6.11 5.90 -9.76
N THR A 94 5.62 7.11 -10.01
CA THR A 94 5.89 7.86 -11.24
C THR A 94 7.40 8.17 -11.40
N ARG A 95 8.08 8.67 -10.35
CA ARG A 95 9.51 8.96 -10.41
C ARG A 95 10.34 7.70 -10.65
N LEU A 96 9.98 6.61 -9.98
CA LEU A 96 10.62 5.31 -10.14
C LEU A 96 10.43 4.77 -11.57
N THR A 97 9.22 4.88 -12.12
CA THR A 97 8.91 4.46 -13.49
C THR A 97 9.70 5.25 -14.53
N ILE A 98 9.74 6.59 -14.42
CA ILE A 98 10.51 7.45 -15.34
C ILE A 98 12.01 7.09 -15.32
N TRP A 99 12.55 6.77 -14.13
CA TRP A 99 13.92 6.29 -14.03
C TRP A 99 14.07 4.90 -14.67
N ALA A 100 13.21 3.94 -14.34
CA ALA A 100 13.29 2.56 -14.83
C ALA A 100 13.17 2.46 -16.36
N GLU A 101 12.37 3.33 -17.01
CA GLU A 101 12.27 3.43 -18.47
C GLU A 101 13.60 3.82 -19.11
N LYS A 102 14.38 4.70 -18.47
CA LYS A 102 15.69 5.13 -18.95
C LYS A 102 16.78 4.10 -18.65
N ASP A 103 16.72 3.50 -17.46
CA ASP A 103 17.67 2.47 -17.03
C ASP A 103 17.49 1.18 -17.83
N GLY A 104 16.27 0.77 -18.10
CA GLY A 104 15.93 -0.36 -18.96
C GLY A 104 16.14 -1.75 -18.37
N THR A 105 16.71 -1.88 -17.16
CA THR A 105 17.10 -3.16 -16.54
C THR A 105 16.01 -3.83 -15.72
N GLY A 106 14.88 -3.15 -15.46
CA GLY A 106 13.80 -3.68 -14.64
C GLY A 106 12.43 -3.11 -14.99
N ILE A 107 11.44 -3.56 -14.25
CA ILE A 107 10.06 -3.07 -14.31
C ILE A 107 9.62 -2.54 -12.96
N VAL A 108 8.69 -1.61 -12.97
CA VAL A 108 8.05 -1.05 -11.77
C VAL A 108 6.65 -1.59 -11.61
N CYS A 109 6.29 -1.97 -10.39
CA CYS A 109 4.94 -2.35 -10.00
C CYS A 109 4.41 -1.35 -8.96
N GLY A 110 3.13 -1.02 -9.08
CA GLY A 110 2.42 -0.12 -8.16
C GLY A 110 1.73 -0.85 -7.01
N PRO A 111 0.94 -0.12 -6.20
CA PRO A 111 0.42 -0.59 -4.92
C PRO A 111 -0.59 -1.75 -4.99
N ASP A 112 -1.20 -2.00 -6.15
CA ASP A 112 -2.16 -3.09 -6.33
C ASP A 112 -1.50 -4.42 -6.69
N THR A 113 -0.16 -4.47 -6.77
CA THR A 113 0.57 -5.68 -7.13
C THR A 113 0.94 -6.49 -5.89
N LEU A 114 0.53 -7.75 -5.86
CA LEU A 114 0.87 -8.68 -4.79
C LEU A 114 2.04 -9.60 -5.16
N PHE A 115 2.91 -9.82 -4.20
CA PHE A 115 4.05 -10.73 -4.29
C PHE A 115 3.94 -11.82 -3.23
N ARG A 116 4.05 -13.07 -3.68
CA ARG A 116 4.20 -14.22 -2.79
C ARG A 116 5.66 -14.36 -2.41
N LEU A 117 5.96 -14.03 -1.17
CA LEU A 117 7.32 -14.10 -0.65
C LEU A 117 7.77 -15.55 -0.38
N PRO A 118 9.07 -15.85 -0.32
CA PRO A 118 9.60 -17.17 0.05
C PRO A 118 9.07 -17.74 1.36
N ASN A 119 8.78 -16.89 2.37
CA ASN A 119 8.15 -17.28 3.63
C ASN A 119 6.65 -17.56 3.52
N THR A 120 6.10 -17.59 2.31
CA THR A 120 4.69 -17.82 1.99
C THR A 120 3.72 -16.70 2.35
N ALA A 121 4.20 -15.53 2.78
CA ALA A 121 3.37 -14.33 2.89
C ALA A 121 3.03 -13.78 1.50
N PHE A 122 1.88 -13.13 1.39
CA PHE A 122 1.52 -12.30 0.23
C PHE A 122 1.51 -10.85 0.67
N ARG A 123 2.35 -10.03 0.01
CA ARG A 123 2.55 -8.62 0.34
C ARG A 123 2.39 -7.74 -0.88
N GLY A 124 1.70 -6.60 -0.68
CA GLY A 124 1.58 -5.52 -1.66
C GLY A 124 2.32 -4.27 -1.17
N PRO A 125 3.49 -3.95 -1.72
CA PRO A 125 4.18 -2.70 -1.42
C PRO A 125 3.57 -1.52 -2.18
N ASP A 126 3.74 -0.29 -1.67
CA ASP A 126 3.29 0.92 -2.35
C ASP A 126 4.04 1.16 -3.68
N ALA A 127 5.29 0.73 -3.75
CA ALA A 127 6.07 0.67 -5.00
C ALA A 127 7.10 -0.46 -4.94
N ALA A 128 7.31 -1.13 -6.05
CA ALA A 128 8.32 -2.16 -6.22
C ALA A 128 9.05 -2.01 -7.54
N TRP A 129 10.32 -2.46 -7.58
CA TRP A 129 11.07 -2.65 -8.80
C TRP A 129 11.68 -4.03 -8.83
N ILE A 130 11.64 -4.66 -10.01
CA ILE A 130 12.09 -6.03 -10.25
C ILE A 130 13.03 -6.04 -11.45
N ARG A 131 14.19 -6.70 -11.34
CA ARG A 131 15.10 -6.93 -12.46
C ARG A 131 14.43 -7.78 -13.53
N LYS A 132 14.55 -7.38 -14.80
CA LYS A 132 13.99 -8.13 -15.94
C LYS A 132 14.50 -9.57 -16.02
N GLU A 133 15.78 -9.80 -15.71
CA GLU A 133 16.39 -11.13 -15.69
C GLU A 133 15.64 -12.12 -14.78
N ARG A 134 15.02 -11.63 -13.72
CA ARG A 134 14.24 -12.48 -12.81
C ARG A 134 12.88 -12.87 -13.37
N LEU A 135 12.37 -12.09 -14.32
CA LEU A 135 11.08 -12.36 -14.98
C LEU A 135 11.23 -13.40 -16.09
N GLU A 136 12.42 -13.57 -16.65
CA GLU A 136 12.71 -14.55 -17.71
C GLU A 136 12.51 -16.01 -17.25
N ALA A 137 12.49 -16.24 -15.92
CA ALA A 137 12.22 -17.56 -15.34
C ALA A 137 10.73 -17.93 -15.32
N PHE A 138 9.84 -17.00 -15.67
CA PHE A 138 8.40 -17.15 -15.59
C PHE A 138 7.75 -17.08 -16.96
N THR A 139 6.69 -17.84 -17.15
CA THR A 139 5.82 -17.74 -18.34
C THR A 139 4.89 -16.54 -18.21
N ASP A 140 4.37 -16.02 -19.32
CA ASP A 140 3.38 -14.94 -19.32
C ASP A 140 2.16 -15.29 -18.45
N ALA A 141 1.68 -16.55 -18.49
CA ALA A 141 0.56 -17.01 -17.68
C ALA A 141 0.84 -17.02 -16.16
N GLU A 142 2.10 -17.15 -15.76
CA GLU A 142 2.52 -17.02 -14.36
C GLU A 142 2.65 -15.56 -13.95
N LEU A 143 3.08 -14.70 -14.86
CA LEU A 143 3.17 -13.25 -14.63
C LEU A 143 1.80 -12.56 -14.55
N GLU A 144 0.74 -13.17 -15.10
CA GLU A 144 -0.65 -12.71 -14.93
C GLU A 144 -1.22 -13.03 -13.53
N LYS A 145 -0.46 -13.73 -12.71
CA LYS A 145 -0.81 -14.03 -11.31
C LYS A 145 0.03 -13.18 -10.35
N PHE A 146 0.02 -13.56 -9.07
CA PHE A 146 0.92 -12.95 -8.09
C PHE A 146 2.38 -13.25 -8.41
N GLY A 147 3.25 -12.26 -8.30
CA GLY A 147 4.70 -12.47 -8.40
C GLY A 147 5.18 -13.51 -7.38
N GLN A 148 5.82 -14.60 -7.86
CA GLN A 148 6.27 -15.70 -6.99
C GLN A 148 7.68 -15.46 -6.44
N PHE A 149 7.97 -14.24 -6.01
CA PHE A 149 9.28 -13.81 -5.48
C PHE A 149 9.14 -12.51 -4.69
N CYS A 150 10.16 -12.16 -3.92
CA CYS A 150 10.29 -10.82 -3.33
C CYS A 150 10.91 -9.87 -4.37
N PRO A 151 10.39 -8.65 -4.59
CA PRO A 151 11.03 -7.65 -5.45
C PRO A 151 12.44 -7.30 -4.99
N ASP A 152 13.29 -6.79 -5.91
CA ASP A 152 14.64 -6.33 -5.57
C ASP A 152 14.63 -5.02 -4.79
N PHE A 153 13.70 -4.13 -5.12
CA PHE A 153 13.43 -2.89 -4.39
C PHE A 153 11.97 -2.82 -3.98
N VAL A 154 11.76 -2.33 -2.75
CA VAL A 154 10.43 -2.11 -2.16
C VAL A 154 10.39 -0.77 -1.47
N ALA A 155 9.28 -0.04 -1.61
CA ALA A 155 9.02 1.14 -0.81
C ALA A 155 7.62 1.10 -0.20
N GLU A 156 7.53 1.58 1.05
CA GLU A 156 6.28 1.79 1.78
C GLU A 156 6.21 3.22 2.30
N ILE A 157 5.08 3.86 2.14
CA ILE A 157 4.80 5.21 2.63
C ILE A 157 3.79 5.11 3.76
N ARG A 158 4.20 5.45 4.96
CA ARG A 158 3.32 5.37 6.12
C ARG A 158 2.05 6.21 5.93
N SER A 159 0.89 5.57 6.08
CA SER A 159 -0.42 6.23 6.17
C SER A 159 -0.74 6.64 7.63
N PRO A 160 -1.77 7.49 7.86
CA PRO A 160 -2.18 7.85 9.22
C PRO A 160 -2.60 6.64 10.09
N ARG A 161 -2.94 5.55 9.43
CA ARG A 161 -3.50 4.35 10.04
C ARG A 161 -2.44 3.31 10.41
N ASP A 162 -1.23 3.47 9.88
CA ASP A 162 -0.15 2.51 10.12
C ASP A 162 0.63 2.87 11.37
N THR A 163 1.00 1.85 12.13
CA THR A 163 2.01 2.03 13.16
C THR A 163 3.41 1.90 12.53
N LEU A 164 4.33 2.74 13.00
CA LEU A 164 5.72 2.68 12.50
C LEU A 164 6.32 1.29 12.74
N LYS A 165 5.99 0.66 13.87
CA LYS A 165 6.49 -0.66 14.24
C LYS A 165 6.08 -1.74 13.24
N GLU A 166 4.80 -1.81 12.88
CA GLU A 166 4.30 -2.80 11.89
C GLU A 166 4.98 -2.65 10.54
N LEU A 167 5.16 -1.40 10.08
CA LEU A 167 5.86 -1.17 8.81
C LEU A 167 7.35 -1.50 8.90
N GLN A 168 8.01 -1.25 10.03
CA GLN A 168 9.40 -1.68 10.25
C GLN A 168 9.53 -3.21 10.23
N GLU A 169 8.57 -3.93 10.82
CA GLU A 169 8.51 -5.39 10.76
C GLU A 169 8.29 -5.88 9.32
N LYS A 170 7.41 -5.22 8.55
CA LYS A 170 7.17 -5.51 7.13
C LYS A 170 8.42 -5.28 6.28
N MET A 171 9.20 -4.19 6.54
CA MET A 171 10.48 -3.95 5.85
C MET A 171 11.51 -5.03 6.16
N ALA A 172 11.62 -5.44 7.42
CA ALA A 172 12.51 -6.54 7.82
C ALA A 172 12.09 -7.86 7.16
N GLU A 173 10.78 -8.12 7.02
CA GLU A 173 10.26 -9.28 6.29
C GLU A 173 10.68 -9.25 4.81
N TYR A 174 10.56 -8.12 4.10
CA TYR A 174 11.03 -8.01 2.71
C TYR A 174 12.52 -8.30 2.57
N ILE A 175 13.37 -7.72 3.42
CA ILE A 175 14.82 -7.98 3.41
C ILE A 175 15.13 -9.47 3.68
N ALA A 176 14.47 -10.08 4.67
CA ALA A 176 14.66 -11.49 4.99
C ALA A 176 14.19 -12.43 3.85
N ASN A 177 13.33 -11.96 2.96
CA ASN A 177 12.81 -12.68 1.81
C ASN A 177 13.50 -12.33 0.48
N GLY A 178 14.58 -11.54 0.49
CA GLY A 178 15.45 -11.33 -0.66
C GLY A 178 15.45 -9.95 -1.30
N ALA A 179 14.67 -8.99 -0.75
CA ALA A 179 14.80 -7.60 -1.19
C ALA A 179 16.22 -7.08 -0.92
N GLN A 180 16.75 -6.32 -1.87
CA GLN A 180 18.12 -5.78 -1.81
C GLN A 180 18.13 -4.34 -1.26
N LEU A 181 17.01 -3.64 -1.36
CA LEU A 181 16.82 -2.29 -0.85
C LEU A 181 15.35 -2.10 -0.48
N CYS A 182 15.09 -1.61 0.75
CA CYS A 182 13.75 -1.16 1.09
C CYS A 182 13.79 0.26 1.67
N TRP A 183 12.79 1.06 1.31
CA TRP A 183 12.55 2.38 1.86
C TRP A 183 11.23 2.41 2.63
N LEU A 184 11.29 2.80 3.90
CA LEU A 184 10.10 3.18 4.67
C LEU A 184 10.10 4.68 4.86
N ILE A 185 9.11 5.36 4.30
CA ILE A 185 8.98 6.81 4.32
C ILE A 185 7.88 7.19 5.31
N ASP A 186 8.22 7.95 6.34
CA ASP A 186 7.27 8.48 7.33
C ASP A 186 7.03 9.97 7.13
N PRO A 187 5.94 10.37 6.44
CA PRO A 187 5.65 11.78 6.19
C PRO A 187 5.05 12.51 7.40
N TYR A 188 4.72 11.81 8.49
CA TYR A 188 4.16 12.40 9.70
C TYR A 188 5.24 12.80 10.72
N LYS A 189 6.39 12.13 10.64
CA LYS A 189 7.62 12.51 11.33
C LYS A 189 8.73 12.47 10.30
N PRO A 190 8.86 13.53 9.45
CA PRO A 190 9.66 13.46 8.24
C PRO A 190 10.96 12.69 8.42
N ALA A 191 10.95 11.42 8.03
CA ALA A 191 12.07 10.51 8.15
C ALA A 191 11.98 9.41 7.09
N VAL A 192 13.14 8.93 6.65
CA VAL A 192 13.26 7.75 5.79
C VAL A 192 14.12 6.72 6.48
N TYR A 193 13.61 5.47 6.52
CA TYR A 193 14.37 4.31 7.01
C TYR A 193 14.78 3.47 5.81
N ILE A 194 16.08 3.26 5.66
CA ILE A 194 16.70 2.51 4.57
C ILE A 194 17.17 1.17 5.11
N TYR A 195 16.71 0.09 4.48
CA TYR A 195 17.04 -1.28 4.83
C TYR A 195 17.84 -1.91 3.70
N ARG A 196 18.93 -2.60 4.05
CA ARG A 196 19.76 -3.40 3.15
C ARG A 196 20.13 -4.73 3.82
N PRO A 197 20.35 -5.81 3.04
CA PRO A 197 20.79 -7.08 3.59
C PRO A 197 22.12 -6.94 4.35
N GLY A 198 22.18 -7.45 5.58
CA GLY A 198 23.40 -7.47 6.39
C GLY A 198 23.83 -6.12 6.96
N GLU A 199 23.07 -5.04 6.73
CA GLU A 199 23.38 -3.71 7.25
C GLU A 199 22.41 -3.30 8.37
N PRO A 200 22.83 -2.48 9.33
CA PRO A 200 21.92 -1.84 10.26
C PRO A 200 21.00 -0.87 9.53
N VAL A 201 19.76 -0.75 10.01
CA VAL A 201 18.78 0.19 9.44
C VAL A 201 19.33 1.63 9.55
N LYS A 202 19.44 2.30 8.42
CA LYS A 202 19.85 3.70 8.35
C LYS A 202 18.61 4.61 8.38
N ARG A 203 18.53 5.46 9.40
CA ARG A 203 17.51 6.51 9.49
C ARG A 203 18.07 7.84 8.99
N LEU A 204 17.31 8.51 8.16
CA LEU A 204 17.57 9.88 7.71
C LEU A 204 16.41 10.76 8.20
N ASP A 205 16.73 11.81 8.94
CA ASP A 205 15.74 12.77 9.43
C ASP A 205 15.61 13.92 8.44
N ASN A 206 14.38 14.16 7.98
CA ASN A 206 13.99 15.20 7.05
C ASN A 206 14.94 15.34 5.82
N PRO A 207 15.27 14.24 5.13
CA PRO A 207 16.12 14.34 3.95
C PRO A 207 15.38 15.05 2.81
N THR A 208 16.13 15.79 1.97
CA THR A 208 15.59 16.34 0.72
C THR A 208 15.58 15.27 -0.37
N THR A 209 16.65 14.50 -0.47
CA THR A 209 16.83 13.48 -1.51
C THR A 209 17.34 12.18 -0.88
N ILE A 210 16.95 11.05 -1.44
CA ILE A 210 17.46 9.73 -1.11
C ILE A 210 17.92 9.01 -2.37
N SER A 211 19.02 8.23 -2.27
CA SER A 211 19.59 7.48 -3.39
C SER A 211 19.20 6.00 -3.34
N GLY A 212 18.87 5.45 -4.51
CA GLY A 212 18.63 4.02 -4.71
C GLY A 212 19.88 3.18 -4.93
N ASP A 213 21.07 3.81 -5.04
CA ASP A 213 22.33 3.10 -5.27
C ASP A 213 22.65 2.08 -4.18
N PRO A 214 23.31 0.97 -4.54
CA PRO A 214 23.66 0.51 -5.88
C PRO A 214 22.54 -0.32 -6.56
N VAL A 215 21.39 -0.52 -5.91
CA VAL A 215 20.31 -1.41 -6.39
C VAL A 215 19.57 -0.78 -7.56
N LEU A 216 19.34 0.53 -7.49
CA LEU A 216 18.72 1.38 -8.52
C LEU A 216 19.77 2.43 -8.96
N PRO A 217 20.68 2.09 -9.90
CA PRO A 217 21.81 2.95 -10.21
C PRO A 217 21.40 4.33 -10.69
N GLY A 218 21.86 5.38 -10.00
CA GLY A 218 21.56 6.78 -10.31
C GLY A 218 20.11 7.20 -10.08
N PHE A 219 19.28 6.36 -9.43
CA PHE A 219 17.97 6.79 -8.99
C PHE A 219 18.07 7.65 -7.74
N GLU A 220 17.71 8.91 -7.89
CA GLU A 220 17.57 9.84 -6.78
C GLU A 220 16.09 10.28 -6.67
N PHE A 221 15.52 10.09 -5.51
CA PHE A 221 14.15 10.51 -5.22
C PHE A 221 14.15 11.76 -4.34
N ASN A 222 13.55 12.83 -4.84
CA ASN A 222 13.32 14.06 -4.08
C ASN A 222 12.15 13.83 -3.10
N VAL A 223 12.46 13.39 -1.87
CA VAL A 223 11.45 13.08 -0.85
C VAL A 223 10.67 14.32 -0.41
N ALA A 224 11.24 15.51 -0.60
CA ALA A 224 10.54 16.75 -0.28
C ALA A 224 9.24 16.96 -1.08
N GLU A 225 9.09 16.26 -2.22
CA GLU A 225 7.85 16.29 -3.01
C GLU A 225 6.66 15.64 -2.29
N ILE A 226 6.90 14.82 -1.26
CA ILE A 226 5.84 14.03 -0.59
C ILE A 226 5.74 14.27 0.93
N TRP A 227 6.46 15.27 1.48
CA TRP A 227 6.32 15.67 2.89
C TRP A 227 4.96 16.28 3.27
#